data_5356fe29ab2b16631704600896ba5711
#
_entry.id   5356fe29ab2b16631704600896ba5711
#
_cell.length_a   1.000
_cell.length_b   1.000
_cell.length_c   1.000
_cell.angle_alpha   90.00
_cell.angle_beta   90.00
_cell.angle_gamma   90.00
#
_symmetry.space_group_name_H-M   'P 1'
#
loop_
_entity.id
_entity.type
_entity.pdbx_description
1 polymer ?
#
loop_
_entity_poly.entity_id
_entity_poly.type
_entity_poly.pdbx_seq_one_letter_code
_entity_poly.pdbx_strand_id
1 'polypeptide(L)'
;DLRRDFDDPRGAIVASEVCGSSITSQGPSHARLATLAPLNPHLRFADGATRGYAVATLARGGAEVALRTVETVKRADAGISTLARIGIEDGRPGVHVSGAA
;
A
#
# COMPACT_ATOMS: atom_id res chain seq x y z
N ASP A 1 -1.85 -1.51 8.69
CA ASP A 1 -2.22 -2.39 9.82
C ASP A 1 -3.40 -1.79 10.59
N LEU A 2 -4.46 -2.56 10.75
CA LEU A 2 -5.62 -2.14 11.53
C LEU A 2 -5.52 -2.74 12.93
N ARG A 3 -5.41 -1.89 13.93
CA ARG A 3 -5.30 -2.31 15.33
C ARG A 3 -6.66 -2.30 16.01
N ARG A 4 -6.81 -3.12 17.03
CA ARG A 4 -8.02 -3.15 17.86
C ARG A 4 -8.33 -1.76 18.43
N ASP A 5 -7.29 -1.06 18.86
CA ASP A 5 -7.35 0.31 19.36
C ASP A 5 -6.34 1.15 18.59
N PHE A 6 -6.83 2.10 17.78
CA PHE A 6 -5.97 2.96 16.97
C PHE A 6 -5.15 3.95 17.80
N ASP A 7 -5.56 4.18 19.04
CA ASP A 7 -4.81 5.04 19.94
C ASP A 7 -3.65 4.31 20.63
N ASP A 8 -3.59 2.99 20.49
CA ASP A 8 -2.51 2.17 21.04
C ASP A 8 -1.62 1.61 19.92
N PRO A 9 -0.47 2.22 19.63
CA PRO A 9 0.43 1.75 18.57
C PRO A 9 1.08 0.39 18.86
N ARG A 10 0.95 -0.12 20.08
CA ARG A 10 1.43 -1.46 20.48
C ARG A 10 0.29 -2.47 20.56
N GLY A 11 -0.94 -2.03 20.33
CA GLY A 11 -2.11 -2.89 20.40
C GLY A 11 -2.14 -3.95 19.32
N ALA A 12 -2.98 -4.96 19.52
CA ALA A 12 -3.12 -6.07 18.60
C ALA A 12 -3.55 -5.61 17.21
N ILE A 13 -2.88 -6.13 16.21
CA ILE A 13 -3.28 -5.96 14.80
C ILE A 13 -4.36 -7.00 14.51
N VAL A 14 -5.54 -6.55 14.12
CA VAL A 14 -6.70 -7.43 13.90
C VAL A 14 -7.04 -7.60 12.43
N ALA A 15 -6.53 -6.73 11.56
CA ALA A 15 -6.74 -6.82 10.11
C ALA A 15 -5.69 -5.99 9.38
N SER A 16 -5.67 -6.13 8.06
CA SER A 16 -4.83 -5.34 7.17
C SER A 16 -5.68 -4.77 6.06
N GLU A 17 -5.41 -3.55 5.67
CA GLU A 17 -6.07 -2.89 4.56
C GLU A 17 -5.05 -2.53 3.50
N VAL A 18 -5.35 -2.89 2.26
CA VAL A 18 -4.56 -2.48 1.11
C VAL A 18 -5.48 -1.71 0.17
N CYS A 19 -5.18 -0.45 -0.03
CA CYS A 19 -5.97 0.45 -0.85
C CYS A 19 -5.19 0.79 -2.12
N GLY A 20 -5.82 0.60 -3.26
CA GLY A 20 -5.23 0.95 -4.55
C GLY A 20 -5.29 2.44 -4.82
N SER A 21 -4.45 2.88 -5.73
CA SER A 21 -4.43 4.27 -6.20
C SER A 21 -5.61 4.56 -7.14
N SER A 22 -5.84 5.83 -7.40
CA SER A 22 -6.72 6.25 -8.50
C SER A 22 -6.10 5.89 -9.86
N ILE A 23 -6.94 5.79 -10.87
CA ILE A 23 -6.48 5.51 -12.24
C ILE A 23 -5.90 6.77 -12.89
N THR A 24 -6.56 7.91 -12.75
CA THR A 24 -6.16 9.16 -13.41
C THR A 24 -6.13 10.37 -12.48
N SER A 25 -6.88 10.36 -11.38
CA SER A 25 -6.95 11.50 -10.47
C SER A 25 -5.63 11.76 -9.75
N GLN A 26 -5.33 13.02 -9.51
CA GLN A 26 -4.14 13.41 -8.74
C GLN A 26 -4.24 12.93 -7.30
N GLY A 27 -3.13 12.47 -6.77
CA GLY A 27 -3.02 12.10 -5.36
C GLY A 27 -2.34 13.19 -4.53
N PRO A 28 -2.23 12.97 -3.21
CA PRO A 28 -1.52 13.90 -2.34
C PRO A 28 -0.03 13.94 -2.70
N SER A 29 0.59 15.09 -2.48
CA SER A 29 2.01 15.27 -2.72
C SER A 29 2.85 14.45 -1.73
N HIS A 30 4.09 14.18 -2.09
CA HIS A 30 5.04 13.53 -1.19
C HIS A 30 5.21 14.31 0.12
N ALA A 31 5.28 15.63 0.03
CA ALA A 31 5.40 16.50 1.21
C ALA A 31 4.19 16.36 2.14
N ARG A 32 2.98 16.30 1.59
CA ARG A 32 1.76 16.12 2.39
C ARG A 32 1.74 14.76 3.07
N LEU A 33 2.11 13.70 2.38
CA LEU A 33 2.19 12.36 2.96
C LEU A 33 3.23 12.31 4.08
N ALA A 34 4.39 12.95 3.89
CA ALA A 34 5.42 13.02 4.92
C ALA A 34 4.93 13.75 6.19
N THR A 35 4.03 14.72 6.04
CA THR A 35 3.41 15.42 7.17
C THR A 35 2.37 14.56 7.87
N LEU A 36 1.59 13.79 7.12
CA LEU A 36 0.48 12.99 7.65
C LEU A 36 0.93 11.65 8.24
N ALA A 37 1.99 11.06 7.72
CA ALA A 37 2.42 9.73 8.12
C ALA A 37 2.68 9.59 9.64
N PRO A 38 3.37 10.53 10.31
CA PRO A 38 3.59 10.44 11.75
C PRO A 38 2.30 10.49 12.59
N LEU A 39 1.24 11.08 12.04
CA LEU A 39 -0.07 11.17 12.70
C LEU A 39 -0.89 9.89 12.51
N ASN A 40 -0.43 8.98 11.67
CA ASN A 40 -1.14 7.75 11.30
C ASN A 40 -0.17 6.55 11.39
N PRO A 41 0.24 6.14 12.60
CA PRO A 41 1.26 5.11 12.78
C PRO A 41 0.83 3.73 12.27
N HIS A 42 -0.44 3.53 11.96
CA HIS A 42 -0.96 2.30 11.34
C HIS A 42 -0.63 2.21 9.84
N LEU A 43 -0.24 3.31 9.21
CA LEU A 43 0.18 3.29 7.80
C LEU A 43 1.58 2.67 7.69
N ARG A 44 1.67 1.60 6.90
CA ARG A 44 2.93 0.89 6.66
C ARG A 44 3.55 1.28 5.32
N PHE A 45 2.75 1.76 4.41
CA PHE A 45 3.18 2.20 3.09
C PHE A 45 2.16 3.21 2.55
N ALA A 46 2.64 4.28 1.95
CA ALA A 46 1.80 5.26 1.27
C ALA A 46 2.54 5.89 0.10
N ASP A 47 1.87 6.03 -1.02
CA ASP A 47 2.35 6.73 -2.19
C ASP A 47 1.21 7.52 -2.83
N GLY A 48 1.44 8.78 -3.12
CA GLY A 48 0.50 9.65 -3.79
C GLY A 48 0.99 10.15 -5.15
N ALA A 49 2.22 9.80 -5.51
CA ALA A 49 2.87 10.33 -6.70
C ALA A 49 2.53 9.57 -7.98
N THR A 50 2.18 8.29 -7.86
CA THR A 50 1.95 7.43 -9.02
C THR A 50 0.50 6.96 -9.12
N ARG A 51 0.09 6.60 -10.32
CA ARG A 51 -1.22 6.04 -10.64
C ARG A 51 -1.05 4.59 -11.07
N GLY A 52 -2.06 3.78 -10.86
CA GLY A 52 -1.94 2.39 -11.25
C GLY A 52 -3.05 1.52 -10.65
N TYR A 53 -2.71 0.27 -10.42
CA TYR A 53 -3.65 -0.75 -9.93
C TYR A 53 -2.95 -1.72 -8.98
N ALA A 54 -3.72 -2.51 -8.28
CA ALA A 54 -3.22 -3.55 -7.41
C ALA A 54 -3.62 -4.93 -7.94
N VAL A 55 -2.74 -5.89 -7.82
CA VAL A 55 -3.01 -7.29 -8.12
C VAL A 55 -2.85 -8.10 -6.85
N ALA A 56 -3.95 -8.68 -6.37
CA ALA A 56 -3.93 -9.53 -5.19
C ALA A 56 -3.91 -11.00 -5.61
N THR A 57 -2.95 -11.74 -5.08
CA THR A 57 -2.84 -13.19 -5.25
C THR A 57 -3.13 -13.83 -3.90
N LEU A 58 -4.20 -14.61 -3.84
CA LEU A 58 -4.66 -15.24 -2.61
C LEU A 58 -4.30 -16.72 -2.62
N ALA A 59 -3.76 -17.21 -1.51
CA ALA A 59 -3.42 -18.61 -1.31
C ALA A 59 -3.77 -19.02 0.13
N ARG A 60 -3.68 -20.32 0.43
CA ARG A 60 -3.98 -20.81 1.78
C ARG A 60 -3.11 -20.19 2.86
N GLY A 61 -1.83 -20.02 2.56
CA GLY A 61 -0.87 -19.51 3.53
C GLY A 61 -0.82 -17.99 3.61
N GLY A 62 -1.57 -17.26 2.78
CA GLY A 62 -1.56 -15.81 2.81
C GLY A 62 -1.94 -15.16 1.51
N ALA A 63 -1.61 -13.89 1.40
CA ALA A 63 -1.88 -13.08 0.22
C ALA A 63 -0.64 -12.24 -0.13
N GLU A 64 -0.47 -11.98 -1.41
CA GLU A 64 0.49 -11.00 -1.89
C GLU A 64 -0.25 -9.97 -2.73
N VAL A 65 -0.03 -8.70 -2.47
CA VAL A 65 -0.58 -7.61 -3.26
C VAL A 65 0.57 -6.86 -3.92
N ALA A 66 0.59 -6.89 -5.25
CA ALA A 66 1.54 -6.11 -6.02
C ALA A 66 0.91 -4.78 -6.42
N LEU A 67 1.53 -3.68 -6.00
CA LEU A 67 1.11 -2.34 -6.41
C LEU A 67 1.83 -2.01 -7.71
N ARG A 68 1.07 -1.99 -8.81
CA ARG A 68 1.57 -1.76 -10.16
C ARG A 68 1.32 -0.31 -10.52
N THR A 69 2.32 0.36 -11.06
CA THR A 69 2.24 1.78 -11.39
C THR A 69 2.63 2.04 -12.83
N VAL A 70 2.05 3.09 -13.40
CA VAL A 70 2.40 3.58 -14.73
C VAL A 70 3.32 4.80 -14.60
N GLU A 71 4.20 4.98 -15.57
CA GLU A 71 5.08 6.16 -15.60
C GLU A 71 4.31 7.46 -15.61
N THR A 72 3.24 7.50 -16.39
CA THR A 72 2.38 8.66 -16.54
C THR A 72 1.02 8.23 -17.09
N VAL A 73 -0.01 8.96 -16.73
CA VAL A 73 -1.36 8.76 -17.29
C VAL A 73 -1.61 9.60 -18.54
N LYS A 74 -0.60 10.34 -18.98
CA LYS A 74 -0.70 11.28 -20.12
C LYS A 74 -0.36 10.63 -21.47
N ARG A 75 0.15 9.40 -21.46
CA ARG A 75 0.49 8.66 -22.69
C ARG A 75 -0.09 7.25 -22.62
N ALA A 76 -0.62 6.78 -23.75
CA ALA A 76 -1.19 5.43 -23.83
C ALA A 76 -0.13 4.32 -23.79
N ASP A 77 1.11 4.62 -24.19
CA ASP A 77 2.22 3.67 -24.26
C ASP A 77 3.16 3.74 -23.04
N ALA A 78 2.71 4.34 -21.96
CA ALA A 78 3.51 4.45 -20.74
C ALA A 78 3.85 3.07 -20.17
N GLY A 79 5.07 2.96 -19.64
CA GLY A 79 5.55 1.73 -19.01
C GLY A 79 4.86 1.44 -17.69
N ILE A 80 4.80 0.15 -17.32
CA ILE A 80 4.25 -0.33 -16.07
C ILE A 80 5.37 -0.98 -15.27
N SER A 81 5.39 -0.71 -13.97
CA SER A 81 6.36 -1.32 -13.06
C SER A 81 5.71 -1.66 -11.72
N THR A 82 6.40 -2.44 -10.90
CA THR A 82 5.95 -2.74 -9.54
C THR A 82 6.53 -1.71 -8.58
N LEU A 83 5.65 -0.97 -7.91
CA LEU A 83 6.05 0.01 -6.90
C LEU A 83 6.43 -0.69 -5.59
N ALA A 84 5.61 -1.62 -5.16
CA ALA A 84 5.84 -2.38 -3.94
C ALA A 84 5.06 -3.69 -3.97
N ARG A 85 5.54 -4.65 -3.18
CA ARG A 85 4.82 -5.90 -2.90
C ARG A 85 4.47 -5.93 -1.43
N ILE A 86 3.24 -6.25 -1.14
CA ILE A 86 2.71 -6.29 0.22
C ILE A 86 2.31 -7.73 0.52
N GLY A 87 2.96 -8.33 1.50
CA GLY A 87 2.67 -9.69 1.93
C GLY A 87 1.82 -9.69 3.19
N ILE A 88 0.86 -10.59 3.22
CA ILE A 88 0.03 -10.89 4.39
C ILE A 88 0.11 -12.40 4.60
N GLU A 89 0.63 -12.83 5.73
CA GLU A 89 0.91 -14.23 6.01
C GLU A 89 -0.04 -14.73 7.09
N ASP A 90 -0.60 -15.93 6.89
CA ASP A 90 -1.45 -16.58 7.89
C ASP A 90 -0.68 -16.80 9.19
N GLY A 91 -1.31 -16.45 10.31
CA GLY A 91 -0.70 -16.57 11.63
C GLY A 91 0.34 -15.51 11.95
N ARG A 92 0.57 -14.54 11.07
CA ARG A 92 1.54 -13.46 11.28
C ARG A 92 0.88 -12.11 11.03
N PRO A 93 0.28 -11.49 12.06
CA PRO A 93 -0.46 -10.23 11.89
C PRO A 93 0.41 -9.11 11.33
N GLY A 94 -0.22 -8.25 10.53
CA GLY A 94 0.44 -7.11 9.92
C GLY A 94 0.89 -7.36 8.50
N VAL A 95 1.10 -6.27 7.77
CA VAL A 95 1.60 -6.32 6.40
C VAL A 95 3.13 -6.31 6.39
N HIS A 96 3.69 -7.02 5.41
CA HIS A 96 5.13 -7.05 5.16
C HIS A 96 5.39 -6.40 3.82
N VAL A 97 6.01 -5.23 3.84
CA VAL A 97 6.25 -4.44 2.63
C VAL A 97 7.66 -4.72 2.13
N SER A 98 7.78 -5.14 0.87
CA SER A 98 9.04 -5.19 0.15
C SER A 98 9.04 -4.16 -0.97
N GLY A 99 10.21 -3.70 -1.37
CA GLY A 99 10.33 -2.73 -2.44
C GLY A 99 9.97 -3.31 -3.80
N ALA A 100 10.06 -2.46 -4.81
CA ALA A 100 9.96 -2.89 -6.20
C ALA A 100 11.04 -3.92 -6.50
N ALA A 101 10.64 -4.98 -7.16
CA ALA A 101 11.57 -6.00 -7.60
C ALA A 101 12.40 -5.51 -8.78
#